data_6450cdcfbb0739b90dff00d6b232b3ad
#
_entry.id   6450cdcfbb0739b90dff00d6b232b3ad
#
_cell.length_a   1.000
_cell.length_b   1.000
_cell.length_c   1.000
_cell.angle_alpha   90.00
_cell.angle_beta   90.00
_cell.angle_gamma   90.00
#
_symmetry.space_group_name_H-M   'P 1'
#
loop_
_entity.id
_entity.type
_entity.pdbx_description
1 polymer ?
#
loop_
_entity_poly.entity_id
_entity_poly.type
_entity_poly.pdbx_seq_one_letter_code
_entity_poly.pdbx_strand_id
1 'polypeptide(L)'
;MVNKTKSVLVSGVKIKGNITEKESIIIDGEVDGNISAELVETFENSNIKGNITSKNVFIGGKLKGEISSDRVHIKKTADVDGTIKQKTLSIEEGSVLKIKTEIKK
;
A
#
# COMPACT_ATOMS: atom_id res chain seq x y z
N MET A 1 -25.76 1.96 -12.79
CA MET A 1 -25.06 1.82 -12.42
C MET A 1 -24.14 1.88 -12.22
N VAL A 2 -23.85 1.93 -12.01
CA VAL A 2 -22.93 2.02 -11.74
C VAL A 2 -22.01 1.60 -11.45
N ASN A 3 -21.31 1.51 -11.57
CA ASN A 3 -20.41 1.10 -11.19
C ASN A 3 -19.71 1.62 -10.49
N LYS A 4 -19.54 1.30 -9.81
CA LYS A 4 -18.80 1.63 -9.18
C LYS A 4 -17.57 1.42 -8.82
N THR A 5 -17.03 0.79 -9.04
CA THR A 5 -15.72 0.59 -8.49
C THR A 5 -14.80 1.56 -9.10
N LYS A 6 -14.35 2.47 -8.36
CA LYS A 6 -13.40 3.40 -8.87
C LYS A 6 -12.05 3.01 -8.42
N SER A 7 -11.20 2.66 -9.36
CA SER A 7 -9.79 2.45 -9.10
C SER A 7 -9.04 3.55 -9.80
N VAL A 8 -8.24 4.27 -9.04
CA VAL A 8 -7.34 5.25 -9.61
C VAL A 8 -6.02 4.53 -9.88
N LEU A 9 -5.59 4.55 -11.13
CA LEU A 9 -4.36 3.88 -11.51
C LEU A 9 -3.25 4.92 -11.67
N VAL A 10 -2.20 4.78 -10.88
CA VAL A 10 -1.00 5.59 -10.99
C VAL A 10 0.07 4.71 -11.61
N SER A 11 0.41 4.99 -12.87
CA SER A 11 1.37 4.16 -13.60
C SER A 11 2.36 5.03 -14.35
N GLY A 12 3.65 4.75 -14.16
CA GLY A 12 4.72 5.44 -14.87
C GLY A 12 4.86 6.91 -14.53
N VAL A 13 4.27 7.35 -13.43
CA VAL A 13 4.33 8.75 -13.01
C VAL A 13 4.86 8.85 -11.60
N LYS A 14 5.26 10.05 -11.24
CA LYS A 14 5.73 10.36 -9.90
C LYS A 14 4.81 11.40 -9.30
N ILE A 15 4.25 11.10 -8.14
CA ILE A 15 3.33 12.00 -7.46
C ILE A 15 3.94 12.41 -6.14
N LYS A 16 3.92 13.71 -5.86
CA LYS A 16 4.28 14.24 -4.56
C LYS A 16 3.05 14.84 -3.92
N GLY A 17 2.79 14.48 -2.70
CA GLY A 17 1.65 14.98 -1.95
C GLY A 17 0.76 13.87 -1.48
N ASN A 18 -0.37 14.23 -0.89
CA ASN A 18 -1.28 13.26 -0.31
C ASN A 18 -2.34 12.83 -1.31
N ILE A 19 -2.66 11.55 -1.27
CA ILE A 19 -3.70 10.98 -2.11
C ILE A 19 -4.79 10.46 -1.21
N THR A 20 -6.02 10.87 -1.47
CA THR A 20 -7.18 10.38 -0.75
C THR A 20 -8.18 9.85 -1.76
N GLU A 21 -8.59 8.62 -1.59
CA GLU A 21 -9.55 7.98 -2.48
C GLU A 21 -10.56 7.23 -1.62
N LYS A 22 -11.84 7.38 -1.92
CA LYS A 22 -12.87 6.74 -1.10
C LYS A 22 -12.92 5.24 -1.27
N GLU A 23 -12.58 4.73 -2.45
CA GLU A 23 -12.71 3.32 -2.72
C GLU A 23 -11.34 2.69 -2.84
N SER A 24 -10.85 2.51 -4.05
CA SER A 24 -9.59 1.82 -4.22
C SER A 24 -8.63 2.60 -5.09
N ILE A 25 -7.35 2.35 -4.86
CA ILE A 25 -6.30 2.95 -5.67
C ILE A 25 -5.29 1.86 -6.01
N ILE A 26 -4.87 1.86 -7.28
CA ILE A 26 -3.85 0.95 -7.77
C ILE A 26 -2.62 1.77 -8.14
N ILE A 27 -1.47 1.38 -7.63
CA ILE A 27 -0.25 2.15 -7.82
C ILE A 27 0.80 1.27 -8.49
N ASP A 28 1.31 1.76 -9.62
CA ASP A 28 2.42 1.13 -10.33
C ASP A 28 3.43 2.20 -10.75
N GLY A 29 3.64 3.17 -9.87
CA GLY A 29 4.56 4.27 -10.10
C GLY A 29 5.14 4.74 -8.78
N GLU A 30 5.58 5.99 -8.71
CA GLU A 30 6.18 6.54 -7.51
C GLU A 30 5.24 7.50 -6.81
N VAL A 31 5.13 7.36 -5.50
CA VAL A 31 4.35 8.28 -4.68
C VAL A 31 5.20 8.70 -3.48
N ASP A 32 5.29 10.00 -3.28
CA ASP A 32 5.98 10.56 -2.12
C ASP A 32 4.95 11.38 -1.35
N GLY A 33 4.42 10.80 -0.29
CA GLY A 33 3.38 11.42 0.50
C GLY A 33 2.51 10.36 1.17
N ASN A 34 1.35 10.77 1.65
CA ASN A 34 0.45 9.88 2.36
C ASN A 34 -0.68 9.42 1.45
N ILE A 35 -1.05 8.16 1.61
CA ILE A 35 -2.14 7.57 0.84
C ILE A 35 -3.22 7.12 1.80
N SER A 36 -4.46 7.49 1.50
CA SER A 36 -5.61 7.08 2.28
C SER A 36 -6.68 6.57 1.32
N ALA A 37 -7.08 5.32 1.49
CA ALA A 37 -8.09 4.71 0.63
C ALA A 37 -8.67 3.51 1.38
N GLU A 38 -9.76 2.98 0.89
CA GLU A 38 -10.32 1.77 1.46
C GLU A 38 -9.48 0.56 1.07
N LEU A 39 -9.06 0.51 -0.19
CA LEU A 39 -8.19 -0.55 -0.69
C LEU A 39 -7.01 0.07 -1.42
N VAL A 40 -5.81 -0.32 -1.05
CA VAL A 40 -4.61 0.10 -1.75
C VAL A 40 -3.92 -1.14 -2.29
N GLU A 41 -3.67 -1.15 -3.59
CA GLU A 41 -2.93 -2.24 -4.22
C GLU A 41 -1.73 -1.65 -4.95
N THR A 42 -0.54 -2.21 -4.72
CA THR A 42 0.67 -1.75 -5.38
C THR A 42 1.30 -2.90 -6.15
N PHE A 43 1.89 -2.59 -7.28
CA PHE A 43 2.52 -3.57 -8.15
C PHE A 43 4.05 -3.48 -8.03
N GLU A 44 4.75 -4.38 -8.69
CA GLU A 44 6.19 -4.53 -8.50
C GLU A 44 7.00 -3.30 -8.89
N ASN A 45 6.47 -2.44 -9.75
CA ASN A 45 7.17 -1.23 -10.15
C ASN A 45 6.85 -0.03 -9.25
N SER A 46 6.03 -0.22 -8.24
CA SER A 46 5.68 0.89 -7.35
C SER A 46 6.80 1.17 -6.37
N ASN A 47 6.89 2.44 -5.99
CA ASN A 47 7.85 2.91 -5.00
C ASN A 47 7.16 3.99 -4.19
N ILE A 48 6.84 3.68 -2.96
CA ILE A 48 6.08 4.58 -2.11
C ILE A 48 6.93 5.01 -0.93
N LYS A 49 6.97 6.32 -0.71
CA LYS A 49 7.61 6.89 0.48
C LYS A 49 6.55 7.67 1.23
N GLY A 50 6.24 7.24 2.44
CA GLY A 50 5.24 7.91 3.26
C GLY A 50 4.36 6.90 3.97
N ASN A 51 3.17 7.34 4.34
CA ASN A 51 2.26 6.53 5.14
C ASN A 51 1.07 6.09 4.32
N ILE A 52 0.61 4.86 4.56
CA ILE A 52 -0.59 4.33 3.93
C ILE A 52 -1.60 4.03 5.03
N THR A 53 -2.80 4.54 4.86
CA THR A 53 -3.92 4.24 5.73
C THR A 53 -5.05 3.67 4.89
N SER A 54 -5.48 2.45 5.22
CA SER A 54 -6.53 1.79 4.44
C SER A 54 -7.16 0.68 5.26
N LYS A 55 -8.23 0.10 4.74
CA LYS A 55 -8.79 -1.13 5.33
C LYS A 55 -8.00 -2.33 4.85
N ASN A 56 -7.70 -2.37 3.58
CA ASN A 56 -6.97 -3.49 2.99
C ASN A 56 -5.82 -2.93 2.15
N VAL A 57 -4.66 -3.54 2.25
CA VAL A 57 -3.52 -3.13 1.46
C VAL A 57 -2.81 -4.36 0.91
N PHE A 58 -2.47 -4.30 -0.38
CA PHE A 58 -1.70 -5.34 -1.06
C PHE A 58 -0.42 -4.69 -1.57
N ILE A 59 0.71 -5.10 -1.04
CA ILE A 59 2.00 -4.50 -1.39
C ILE A 59 2.75 -5.45 -2.31
N GLY A 60 3.05 -4.97 -3.52
CA GLY A 60 3.83 -5.73 -4.50
C GLY A 60 5.11 -5.06 -4.95
N GLY A 61 5.39 -3.86 -4.44
CA GLY A 61 6.57 -3.11 -4.80
C GLY A 61 7.32 -2.62 -3.59
N LYS A 62 8.01 -1.50 -3.73
CA LYS A 62 8.81 -0.93 -2.65
C LYS A 62 7.98 0.04 -1.82
N LEU A 63 8.16 -0.02 -0.53
CA LEU A 63 7.52 0.90 0.39
C LEU A 63 8.49 1.27 1.50
N LYS A 64 8.61 2.57 1.76
CA LYS A 64 9.31 3.07 2.93
C LYS A 64 8.36 3.94 3.71
N GLY A 65 8.10 3.57 4.97
CA GLY A 65 7.25 4.36 5.82
C GLY A 65 6.37 3.48 6.70
N GLU A 66 5.15 3.95 6.92
CA GLU A 66 4.25 3.28 7.86
C GLU A 66 2.96 2.89 7.15
N ILE A 67 2.50 1.68 7.43
CA ILE A 67 1.21 1.19 6.97
C ILE A 67 0.30 1.05 8.18
N SER A 68 -0.90 1.60 8.08
CA SER A 68 -1.94 1.41 9.09
C SER A 68 -3.17 0.86 8.38
N SER A 69 -3.48 -0.41 8.61
CA SER A 69 -4.52 -1.09 7.86
C SER A 69 -5.10 -2.22 8.70
N ASP A 70 -6.31 -2.63 8.39
CA ASP A 70 -6.88 -3.80 9.06
C ASP A 70 -6.27 -5.10 8.50
N ARG A 71 -6.10 -5.16 7.19
CA ARG A 71 -5.52 -6.34 6.55
C ARG A 71 -4.38 -5.91 5.65
N VAL A 72 -3.25 -6.56 5.84
CA VAL A 72 -2.07 -6.31 5.01
C VAL A 72 -1.66 -7.61 4.36
N HIS A 73 -1.50 -7.57 3.03
CA HIS A 73 -1.02 -8.71 2.27
C HIS A 73 0.27 -8.28 1.55
N ILE A 74 1.35 -8.96 1.86
CA ILE A 74 2.66 -8.68 1.27
C ILE A 74 2.93 -9.70 0.19
N LYS A 75 3.03 -9.24 -1.04
CA LYS A 75 3.28 -10.12 -2.19
C LYS A 75 4.76 -10.47 -2.28
N LYS A 76 5.08 -11.52 -3.01
CA LYS A 76 6.45 -12.02 -3.10
C LYS A 76 7.43 -11.01 -3.72
N THR A 77 6.93 -10.05 -4.50
CA THR A 77 7.78 -9.01 -5.12
C THR A 77 7.96 -7.79 -4.23
N ALA A 78 7.39 -7.80 -3.03
CA ALA A 78 7.41 -6.63 -2.17
C ALA A 78 8.75 -6.46 -1.46
N ASP A 79 9.09 -5.19 -1.25
CA ASP A 79 10.26 -4.80 -0.46
C ASP A 79 9.79 -3.68 0.46
N VAL A 80 9.58 -4.01 1.73
CA VAL A 80 8.97 -3.08 2.68
C VAL A 80 9.96 -2.75 3.78
N ASP A 81 10.10 -1.46 4.04
CA ASP A 81 10.99 -0.94 5.08
C ASP A 81 10.20 0.04 5.92
N GLY A 82 9.96 -0.29 7.18
CA GLY A 82 9.25 0.60 8.09
C GLY A 82 8.39 -0.15 9.08
N THR A 83 7.26 0.45 9.43
CA THR A 83 6.36 -0.08 10.43
C THR A 83 5.02 -0.44 9.82
N ILE A 84 4.49 -1.60 10.19
CA ILE A 84 3.16 -2.02 9.76
C ILE A 84 2.30 -2.20 10.99
N LYS A 85 1.17 -1.50 11.01
CA LYS A 85 0.14 -1.68 12.04
C LYS A 85 -1.05 -2.34 11.39
N GLN A 86 -1.42 -3.51 11.87
CA GLN A 86 -2.47 -4.29 11.23
C GLN A 86 -3.18 -5.19 12.22
N LYS A 87 -4.37 -5.67 11.82
CA LYS A 87 -5.06 -6.73 12.56
C LYS A 87 -4.61 -8.09 12.04
N THR A 88 -4.54 -8.24 10.73
CA THR A 88 -4.06 -9.47 10.11
C THR A 88 -2.97 -9.15 9.10
N LEU A 89 -2.00 -10.03 9.01
CA LEU A 89 -0.86 -9.87 8.12
C LEU A 89 -0.61 -11.18 7.40
N SER A 90 -0.54 -11.11 6.08
CA SER A 90 -0.23 -12.26 5.24
C SER A 90 1.00 -11.92 4.39
N ILE A 91 1.99 -12.79 4.42
CA ILE A 91 3.26 -12.55 3.73
C ILE A 91 3.55 -13.73 2.83
N GLU A 92 3.84 -13.45 1.55
CA GLU A 92 4.24 -14.47 0.59
C GLU A 92 5.75 -14.68 0.64
N GLU A 93 6.18 -15.90 0.35
CA GLU A 93 7.60 -16.20 0.28
C GLU A 93 8.27 -15.38 -0.83
N GLY A 94 9.48 -14.94 -0.58
CA GLY A 94 10.25 -14.17 -1.56
C GLY A 94 10.25 -12.69 -1.29
N SER A 95 9.34 -12.22 -0.43
CA SER A 95 9.32 -10.80 -0.09
C SER A 95 10.52 -10.43 0.78
N VAL A 96 10.94 -9.17 0.69
CA VAL A 96 12.01 -8.63 1.51
C VAL A 96 11.40 -7.66 2.50
N LEU A 97 11.60 -7.92 3.78
CA LEU A 97 10.96 -7.13 4.82
C LEU A 97 11.97 -6.69 5.85
N LYS A 98 12.03 -5.38 6.07
CA LYS A 98 12.73 -4.78 7.19
C LYS A 98 11.72 -4.00 7.98
N ILE A 99 10.86 -4.73 8.67
CA ILE A 99 9.67 -4.12 9.26
C ILE A 99 9.55 -4.40 10.73
N LYS A 100 8.86 -3.49 11.39
CA LYS A 100 8.37 -3.66 12.73
C LYS A 100 6.86 -3.73 12.64
N THR A 101 6.27 -4.78 13.18
CA THR A 101 4.82 -4.94 13.11
C THR A 101 4.19 -4.66 14.46
N GLU A 102 3.01 -4.06 14.43
CA GLU A 102 2.19 -3.83 15.61
C GLU A 102 0.78 -4.26 15.31
N ILE A 103 0.15 -4.89 16.27
CA ILE A 103 -1.21 -5.38 16.09
C ILE A 103 -2.19 -4.30 16.51
N LYS A 104 -3.10 -3.98 15.60
CA LYS A 104 -4.18 -3.03 15.90
C LYS A 104 -5.25 -3.73 16.72
N LYS A 105 -5.79 -2.99 17.63
CA LYS A 105 -6.91 -3.51 18.43
C LYS A 105 -8.22 -2.90 17.99
#